data_ce23d1b659642d7bcdbb6c2abc9eda8c
#
_entry.id   ce23d1b659642d7bcdbb6c2abc9eda8c
#
_cell.length_a   1.000
_cell.length_b   1.000
_cell.length_c   1.000
_cell.angle_alpha   90.00
_cell.angle_beta   90.00
_cell.angle_gamma   90.00
#
_symmetry.space_group_name_H-M   'P 1'
#
loop_
_entity.id
_entity.type
_entity.pdbx_description
1 polymer ?
#
loop_
_entity_poly.entity_id
_entity_poly.type
_entity_poly.pdbx_seq_one_letter_code
_entity_poly.pdbx_strand_id
1 'polypeptide(L)'
;MYPLLELGFDFLILLGEACVFFALCWLIAKKIDNWSIVDVAWSYGFALVGLQILAVHFWIFPLAGQGVLMAVATVLWSLRLGTHLAGRVLGHLDQEDGRYLKMRAEHGERMPAQMAYFYFIQALVLTILCLPLLSANPTGAAGPAQAIHWVGLGVVGLALLIETLADAQLAAFKRDPANKGQVCERGLWAWSRHPNYFGEWLVWVGFLLMSYNSTYRGIPGLLCVGVMYYFLTRVTGIPLTEQQLLTSKGPAYADYQARVPAFWPRPPRR
;
A
#
# COMPACT_ATOMS: atom_id res chain seq x y z
N MET A 1 29.05 -0.17 -12.13
CA MET A 1 29.08 1.00 -11.22
C MET A 1 28.02 2.05 -11.61
N TYR A 2 27.86 2.35 -12.91
CA TYR A 2 26.83 3.29 -13.41
C TYR A 2 25.37 2.99 -13.01
N PRO A 3 24.86 1.74 -13.08
CA PRO A 3 23.44 1.49 -12.79
C PRO A 3 23.01 1.84 -11.37
N LEU A 4 23.87 1.66 -10.37
CA LEU A 4 23.56 2.04 -8.99
C LEU A 4 23.55 3.55 -8.78
N LEU A 5 24.41 4.28 -9.52
CA LEU A 5 24.43 5.75 -9.49
C LEU A 5 23.16 6.32 -10.15
N GLU A 6 22.73 5.73 -11.28
CA GLU A 6 21.47 6.10 -11.95
C GLU A 6 20.27 5.85 -11.03
N LEU A 7 20.15 4.67 -10.46
CA LEU A 7 19.09 4.36 -9.51
C LEU A 7 19.09 5.31 -8.30
N GLY A 8 20.29 5.65 -7.81
CA GLY A 8 20.45 6.62 -6.71
C GLY A 8 19.99 8.02 -7.10
N PHE A 9 20.28 8.45 -8.32
CA PHE A 9 19.87 9.75 -8.85
C PHE A 9 18.35 9.81 -9.04
N ASP A 10 17.76 8.79 -9.67
CA ASP A 10 16.31 8.66 -9.84
C ASP A 10 15.59 8.64 -8.50
N PHE A 11 16.16 7.93 -7.50
CA PHE A 11 15.64 7.91 -6.14
C PHE A 11 15.61 9.31 -5.51
N LEU A 12 16.69 10.11 -5.68
CA LEU A 12 16.76 11.46 -5.11
C LEU A 12 15.79 12.43 -5.80
N ILE A 13 15.62 12.32 -7.11
CA ILE A 13 14.61 13.11 -7.85
C ILE A 13 13.22 12.76 -7.33
N LEU A 14 12.87 11.47 -7.31
CA LEU A 14 11.57 11.03 -6.83
C LEU A 14 11.31 11.43 -5.38
N LEU A 15 12.33 11.37 -4.51
CA LEU A 15 12.20 11.83 -3.12
C LEU A 15 11.89 13.34 -3.06
N GLY A 16 12.54 14.17 -3.89
CA GLY A 16 12.24 15.59 -3.99
C GLY A 16 10.80 15.84 -4.44
N GLU A 17 10.35 15.15 -5.49
CA GLU A 17 8.96 15.23 -6.00
C GLU A 17 7.95 14.75 -4.94
N ALA A 18 8.21 13.64 -4.27
CA ALA A 18 7.37 13.12 -3.20
C ALA A 18 7.29 14.10 -2.02
N CYS A 19 8.41 14.72 -1.62
CA CYS A 19 8.41 15.75 -0.58
C CYS A 19 7.51 16.94 -0.94
N VAL A 20 7.58 17.43 -2.18
CA VAL A 20 6.71 18.51 -2.66
C VAL A 20 5.25 18.07 -2.65
N PHE A 21 4.95 16.89 -3.20
CA PHE A 21 3.58 16.34 -3.21
C PHE A 21 3.01 16.20 -1.79
N PHE A 22 3.75 15.60 -0.87
CA PHE A 22 3.28 15.42 0.51
C PHE A 22 3.21 16.74 1.29
N ALA A 23 4.06 17.73 0.99
CA ALA A 23 3.94 19.06 1.56
C ALA A 23 2.62 19.76 1.14
N LEU A 24 2.24 19.64 -0.13
CA LEU A 24 0.96 20.15 -0.62
C LEU A 24 -0.22 19.42 0.04
N CYS A 25 -0.15 18.09 0.15
CA CYS A 25 -1.17 17.30 0.83
C CYS A 25 -1.28 17.67 2.33
N TRP A 26 -0.16 17.94 3.00
CA TRP A 26 -0.13 18.43 4.37
C TRP A 26 -0.83 19.79 4.52
N LEU A 27 -0.58 20.72 3.59
CA LEU A 27 -1.27 22.01 3.57
C LEU A 27 -2.78 21.86 3.41
N ILE A 28 -3.22 20.96 2.52
CA ILE A 28 -4.64 20.63 2.33
C ILE A 28 -5.23 20.04 3.61
N ALA A 29 -4.59 19.01 4.18
CA ALA A 29 -5.04 18.35 5.40
C ALA A 29 -5.15 19.33 6.57
N LYS A 30 -4.17 20.24 6.72
CA LYS A 30 -4.20 21.32 7.71
C LYS A 30 -5.37 22.28 7.48
N LYS A 31 -5.67 22.63 6.21
CA LYS A 31 -6.76 23.55 5.87
C LYS A 31 -8.13 22.96 6.14
N ILE A 32 -8.33 21.67 5.87
CA ILE A 32 -9.60 20.96 6.11
C ILE A 32 -9.70 20.36 7.51
N ASP A 33 -8.65 20.50 8.33
CA ASP A 33 -8.50 19.96 9.68
C ASP A 33 -8.74 18.45 9.78
N ASN A 34 -8.27 17.69 8.78
CA ASN A 34 -8.35 16.21 8.77
C ASN A 34 -7.05 15.58 8.23
N TRP A 35 -6.30 14.98 9.13
CA TRP A 35 -5.00 14.38 8.82
C TRP A 35 -5.10 13.02 8.11
N SER A 36 -6.29 12.39 8.08
CA SER A 36 -6.52 11.12 7.37
C SER A 36 -6.29 11.22 5.85
N ILE A 37 -6.21 12.43 5.30
CA ILE A 37 -5.84 12.70 3.90
C ILE A 37 -4.51 12.06 3.52
N VAL A 38 -3.58 11.89 4.46
CA VAL A 38 -2.28 11.26 4.19
C VAL A 38 -2.42 9.85 3.64
N ASP A 39 -3.38 9.07 4.10
CA ASP A 39 -3.59 7.69 3.64
C ASP A 39 -4.04 7.66 2.18
N VAL A 40 -4.90 8.61 1.79
CA VAL A 40 -5.35 8.78 0.41
C VAL A 40 -4.21 9.27 -0.47
N ALA A 41 -3.47 10.30 -0.01
CA ALA A 41 -2.31 10.84 -0.71
C ALA A 41 -1.24 9.77 -0.95
N TRP A 42 -0.91 9.00 0.10
CA TRP A 42 0.07 7.92 0.01
C TRP A 42 -0.34 6.89 -1.03
N SER A 43 -1.59 6.47 -1.02
CA SER A 43 -2.09 5.45 -1.96
C SER A 43 -2.07 5.92 -3.41
N TYR A 44 -2.48 7.16 -3.70
CA TYR A 44 -2.45 7.71 -5.07
C TYR A 44 -1.06 8.17 -5.50
N GLY A 45 -0.14 8.39 -4.57
CA GLY A 45 1.25 8.76 -4.86
C GLY A 45 1.93 7.76 -5.80
N PHE A 46 1.70 6.47 -5.64
CA PHE A 46 2.24 5.45 -6.54
C PHE A 46 1.66 5.52 -7.95
N ALA A 47 0.36 5.87 -8.09
CA ALA A 47 -0.22 6.07 -9.41
C ALA A 47 0.42 7.26 -10.13
N LEU A 48 0.71 8.35 -9.43
CA LEU A 48 1.40 9.50 -10.01
C LEU A 48 2.79 9.11 -10.53
N VAL A 49 3.58 8.35 -9.76
CA VAL A 49 4.89 7.86 -10.21
C VAL A 49 4.74 6.93 -11.42
N GLY A 50 3.80 5.98 -11.38
CA GLY A 50 3.54 5.09 -12.51
C GLY A 50 3.12 5.84 -13.77
N LEU A 51 2.23 6.83 -13.66
CA LEU A 51 1.80 7.67 -14.78
C LEU A 51 2.93 8.54 -15.33
N GLN A 52 3.81 9.08 -14.46
CA GLN A 52 4.99 9.82 -14.88
C GLN A 52 5.93 8.94 -15.71
N ILE A 53 6.20 7.72 -15.27
CA ILE A 53 7.01 6.76 -16.03
C ILE A 53 6.36 6.44 -17.38
N LEU A 54 5.06 6.18 -17.42
CA LEU A 54 4.33 5.93 -18.68
C LEU A 54 4.39 7.13 -19.62
N ALA A 55 4.27 8.35 -19.10
CA ALA A 55 4.37 9.56 -19.91
C ALA A 55 5.79 9.73 -20.50
N VAL A 56 6.83 9.52 -19.71
CA VAL A 56 8.22 9.56 -20.19
C VAL A 56 8.47 8.51 -21.29
N HIS A 57 7.99 7.27 -21.08
CA HIS A 57 8.10 6.22 -22.10
C HIS A 57 7.33 6.52 -23.37
N PHE A 58 6.16 7.13 -23.27
CA PHE A 58 5.36 7.50 -24.44
C PHE A 58 6.04 8.56 -25.31
N TRP A 59 6.71 9.55 -24.70
CA TRP A 59 7.28 10.69 -25.41
C TRP A 59 8.74 10.53 -25.81
N ILE A 60 9.53 9.75 -25.03
CA ILE A 60 11.00 9.75 -25.16
C ILE A 60 11.53 8.36 -25.57
N PHE A 61 10.92 7.28 -25.12
CA PHE A 61 11.37 5.91 -25.35
C PHE A 61 10.27 5.05 -25.95
N PRO A 62 10.61 4.03 -26.78
CA PRO A 62 9.61 3.12 -27.34
C PRO A 62 8.89 2.36 -26.21
N LEU A 63 7.56 2.32 -26.30
CA LEU A 63 6.69 1.55 -25.41
C LEU A 63 7.01 0.06 -25.57
N ALA A 64 7.89 -0.48 -24.79
CA ALA A 64 8.06 -1.93 -24.75
C ALA A 64 8.63 -2.38 -23.41
N GLY A 65 8.16 -3.50 -22.97
CA GLY A 65 8.85 -4.32 -22.01
C GLY A 65 8.40 -4.21 -20.56
N GLN A 66 9.31 -4.59 -19.72
CA GLN A 66 9.19 -4.77 -18.27
C GLN A 66 8.67 -3.50 -17.57
N GLY A 67 9.25 -2.34 -17.90
CA GLY A 67 8.94 -1.07 -17.22
C GLY A 67 7.50 -0.61 -17.42
N VAL A 68 6.95 -0.76 -18.63
CA VAL A 68 5.55 -0.42 -18.92
C VAL A 68 4.60 -1.34 -18.15
N LEU A 69 4.86 -2.67 -18.16
CA LEU A 69 4.04 -3.60 -17.39
C LEU A 69 4.03 -3.25 -15.91
N MET A 70 5.21 -2.95 -15.34
CA MET A 70 5.36 -2.57 -13.94
C MET A 70 4.61 -1.27 -13.63
N ALA A 71 4.75 -0.24 -14.47
CA ALA A 71 4.07 1.04 -14.29
C ALA A 71 2.53 0.89 -14.37
N VAL A 72 2.02 0.14 -15.35
CA VAL A 72 0.58 -0.15 -15.48
C VAL A 72 0.06 -0.91 -14.26
N ALA A 73 0.75 -1.96 -13.82
CA ALA A 73 0.35 -2.72 -12.64
C ALA A 73 0.34 -1.85 -11.37
N THR A 74 1.35 -0.97 -11.22
CA THR A 74 1.44 0.00 -10.11
C THR A 74 0.27 0.97 -10.14
N VAL A 75 -0.07 1.53 -11.30
CA VAL A 75 -1.21 2.44 -11.45
C VAL A 75 -2.52 1.74 -11.08
N LEU A 76 -2.77 0.53 -11.59
CA LEU A 76 -4.01 -0.21 -11.32
C LEU A 76 -4.17 -0.53 -9.82
N TRP A 77 -3.10 -1.03 -9.19
CA TRP A 77 -3.10 -1.29 -7.75
C TRP A 77 -3.33 -0.02 -6.93
N SER A 78 -2.57 1.03 -7.23
CA SER A 78 -2.64 2.32 -6.55
C SER A 78 -4.03 2.97 -6.68
N LEU A 79 -4.64 2.95 -7.86
CA LEU A 79 -6.00 3.46 -8.08
C LEU A 79 -7.03 2.65 -7.29
N ARG A 80 -6.90 1.32 -7.27
CA ARG A 80 -7.80 0.46 -6.47
C ARG A 80 -7.69 0.79 -4.98
N LEU A 81 -6.48 0.81 -4.43
CA LEU A 81 -6.25 1.10 -3.02
C LEU A 81 -6.66 2.54 -2.67
N GLY A 82 -6.24 3.50 -3.49
CA GLY A 82 -6.55 4.91 -3.30
C GLY A 82 -8.06 5.18 -3.34
N THR A 83 -8.79 4.56 -4.27
CA THR A 83 -10.26 4.71 -4.35
C THR A 83 -10.96 4.09 -3.15
N HIS A 84 -10.48 2.94 -2.67
CA HIS A 84 -11.01 2.32 -1.44
C HIS A 84 -10.81 3.23 -0.21
N LEU A 85 -9.61 3.79 -0.04
CA LEU A 85 -9.32 4.69 1.08
C LEU A 85 -9.98 6.06 0.93
N ALA A 86 -10.03 6.60 -0.30
CA ALA A 86 -10.74 7.83 -0.58
C ALA A 86 -12.24 7.72 -0.22
N GLY A 87 -12.89 6.61 -0.55
CA GLY A 87 -14.27 6.35 -0.16
C GLY A 87 -14.48 6.37 1.36
N ARG A 88 -13.50 5.86 2.13
CA ARG A 88 -13.54 5.89 3.60
C ARG A 88 -13.34 7.29 4.17
N VAL A 89 -12.36 8.03 3.64
CA VAL A 89 -11.95 9.34 4.20
C VAL A 89 -12.83 10.45 3.66
N LEU A 90 -13.02 10.55 2.34
CA LEU A 90 -13.76 11.64 1.72
C LEU A 90 -15.28 11.52 1.93
N GLY A 91 -15.79 10.31 2.16
CA GLY A 91 -17.20 10.10 2.54
C GLY A 91 -17.55 10.57 3.94
N HIS A 92 -16.55 10.82 4.80
CA HIS A 92 -16.72 11.21 6.21
C HIS A 92 -15.63 12.20 6.63
N LEU A 93 -15.49 13.31 5.89
CA LEU A 93 -14.48 14.35 6.17
C LEU A 93 -14.62 15.01 7.55
N ASP A 94 -15.81 14.96 8.12
CA ASP A 94 -16.14 15.39 9.49
C ASP A 94 -15.61 14.43 10.57
N GLN A 95 -15.16 13.24 10.18
CA GLN A 95 -14.67 12.20 11.10
C GLN A 95 -13.22 11.84 10.76
N GLU A 96 -12.32 12.25 11.61
CA GLU A 96 -10.90 11.87 11.49
C GLU A 96 -10.66 10.41 11.93
N ASP A 97 -9.76 9.68 11.27
CA ASP A 97 -9.39 8.31 11.69
C ASP A 97 -8.88 8.31 13.13
N GLY A 98 -9.27 7.29 13.90
CA GLY A 98 -8.94 7.18 15.33
C GLY A 98 -7.46 7.25 15.65
N ARG A 99 -6.57 6.85 14.72
CA ARG A 99 -5.10 6.97 14.87
C ARG A 99 -4.69 8.44 14.97
N TYR A 100 -5.22 9.29 14.12
CA TYR A 100 -4.90 10.71 14.09
C TYR A 100 -5.58 11.48 15.22
N LEU A 101 -6.80 11.07 15.64
CA LEU A 101 -7.44 11.59 16.84
C LEU A 101 -6.60 11.32 18.10
N LYS A 102 -6.03 10.11 18.22
CA LYS A 102 -5.12 9.78 19.32
C LYS A 102 -3.85 10.65 19.29
N MET A 103 -3.22 10.79 18.11
CA MET A 103 -2.05 11.66 17.95
C MET A 103 -2.38 13.12 18.27
N ARG A 104 -3.58 13.59 17.91
CA ARG A 104 -4.05 14.94 18.22
C ARG A 104 -4.18 15.14 19.73
N ALA A 105 -4.72 14.16 20.45
CA ALA A 105 -4.81 14.19 21.91
C ALA A 105 -3.43 14.19 22.60
N GLU A 106 -2.46 13.47 22.03
CA GLU A 106 -1.09 13.38 22.57
C GLU A 106 -0.24 14.63 22.30
N HIS A 107 -0.42 15.28 21.13
CA HIS A 107 0.46 16.37 20.67
C HIS A 107 -0.16 17.78 20.80
N GLY A 108 -1.48 17.91 20.94
CA GLY A 108 -2.18 19.19 21.10
C GLY A 108 -1.79 20.21 20.01
N GLU A 109 -1.33 21.40 20.43
CA GLU A 109 -0.93 22.48 19.51
C GLU A 109 0.26 22.12 18.61
N ARG A 110 1.07 21.12 18.99
CA ARG A 110 2.20 20.64 18.17
C ARG A 110 1.78 19.67 17.07
N MET A 111 0.51 19.28 17.00
CA MET A 111 0.00 18.33 16.00
C MET A 111 0.37 18.70 14.56
N PRO A 112 0.27 19.95 14.09
CA PRO A 112 0.66 20.28 12.71
C PRO A 112 2.14 20.01 12.41
N ALA A 113 3.03 20.32 13.36
CA ALA A 113 4.47 20.06 13.20
C ALA A 113 4.77 18.54 13.21
N GLN A 114 4.12 17.78 14.10
CA GLN A 114 4.24 16.33 14.14
C GLN A 114 3.74 15.69 12.85
N MET A 115 2.64 16.21 12.28
CA MET A 115 2.13 15.72 11.00
C MET A 115 3.02 16.14 9.83
N ALA A 116 3.67 17.30 9.85
CA ALA A 116 4.66 17.65 8.82
C ALA A 116 5.81 16.63 8.77
N TYR A 117 6.32 16.24 9.94
CA TYR A 117 7.31 15.17 10.05
C TYR A 117 6.77 13.83 9.54
N PHE A 118 5.54 13.48 9.91
CA PHE A 118 4.90 12.24 9.48
C PHE A 118 4.72 12.18 7.96
N TYR A 119 4.27 13.30 7.33
CA TYR A 119 4.12 13.39 5.87
C TYR A 119 5.47 13.28 5.15
N PHE A 120 6.54 13.84 5.73
CA PHE A 120 7.90 13.66 5.22
C PHE A 120 8.33 12.18 5.27
N ILE A 121 8.07 11.48 6.38
CA ILE A 121 8.32 10.04 6.48
C ILE A 121 7.52 9.26 5.42
N GLN A 122 6.27 9.65 5.14
CA GLN A 122 5.46 9.02 4.09
C GLN A 122 6.06 9.24 2.69
N ALA A 123 6.63 10.42 2.42
CA ALA A 123 7.36 10.68 1.17
C ALA A 123 8.57 9.74 1.03
N LEU A 124 9.35 9.59 2.10
CA LEU A 124 10.50 8.68 2.12
C LEU A 124 10.10 7.21 1.94
N VAL A 125 9.08 6.76 2.66
CA VAL A 125 8.56 5.38 2.55
C VAL A 125 8.02 5.11 1.14
N LEU A 126 7.25 6.03 0.57
CA LEU A 126 6.77 5.91 -0.82
C LEU A 126 7.95 5.77 -1.79
N THR A 127 8.98 6.62 -1.66
CA THR A 127 10.15 6.58 -2.54
C THR A 127 10.92 5.26 -2.40
N ILE A 128 11.11 4.75 -1.19
CA ILE A 128 11.73 3.43 -0.95
C ILE A 128 10.91 2.32 -1.61
N LEU A 129 9.59 2.36 -1.47
CA LEU A 129 8.69 1.37 -2.04
C LEU A 129 8.55 1.50 -3.56
N CYS A 130 8.95 2.61 -4.17
CA CYS A 130 9.07 2.75 -5.63
C CYS A 130 10.38 2.15 -6.20
N LEU A 131 11.32 1.68 -5.38
CA LEU A 131 12.57 1.08 -5.88
C LEU A 131 12.37 -0.06 -6.89
N PRO A 132 11.40 -0.98 -6.75
CA PRO A 132 11.12 -1.98 -7.79
C PRO A 132 10.71 -1.34 -9.11
N LEU A 133 9.88 -0.29 -9.07
CA LEU A 133 9.40 0.44 -10.23
C LEU A 133 10.54 1.20 -10.93
N LEU A 134 11.40 1.89 -10.19
CA LEU A 134 12.58 2.56 -10.71
C LEU A 134 13.57 1.56 -11.33
N SER A 135 13.84 0.44 -10.64
CA SER A 135 14.77 -0.58 -11.13
C SER A 135 14.26 -1.36 -12.34
N ALA A 136 12.95 -1.38 -12.59
CA ALA A 136 12.35 -1.96 -13.79
C ALA A 136 12.48 -1.06 -15.02
N ASN A 137 12.87 0.21 -14.84
CA ASN A 137 12.97 1.23 -15.88
C ASN A 137 14.38 1.85 -15.96
N PRO A 138 15.45 1.04 -16.11
CA PRO A 138 16.78 1.61 -16.25
C PRO A 138 16.85 2.43 -17.55
N THR A 139 17.43 3.63 -17.46
CA THR A 139 17.65 4.49 -18.62
C THR A 139 18.48 3.76 -19.68
N GLY A 140 17.95 3.63 -20.88
CA GLY A 140 18.62 3.02 -22.04
C GLY A 140 18.60 1.50 -22.16
N ALA A 141 17.96 0.77 -21.25
CA ALA A 141 17.92 -0.71 -21.27
C ALA A 141 16.49 -1.29 -21.16
N ALA A 142 15.52 -0.67 -21.82
CA ALA A 142 14.16 -1.24 -21.89
C ALA A 142 14.17 -2.55 -22.71
N GLY A 143 14.40 -3.68 -22.03
CA GLY A 143 14.30 -5.01 -22.61
C GLY A 143 12.83 -5.46 -22.78
N PRO A 144 12.58 -6.43 -23.66
CA PRO A 144 11.24 -7.02 -23.79
C PRO A 144 10.82 -7.71 -22.48
N ALA A 145 9.52 -7.71 -22.21
CA ALA A 145 8.98 -8.44 -21.08
C ALA A 145 9.25 -9.95 -21.19
N GLN A 146 9.81 -10.53 -20.14
CA GLN A 146 10.11 -11.96 -20.04
C GLN A 146 8.97 -12.71 -19.33
N ALA A 147 8.97 -14.04 -19.39
CA ALA A 147 7.95 -14.88 -18.75
C ALA A 147 7.76 -14.57 -17.26
N ILE A 148 8.84 -14.28 -16.52
CA ILE A 148 8.80 -13.94 -15.09
C ILE A 148 7.97 -12.67 -14.82
N HIS A 149 8.03 -11.67 -15.71
CA HIS A 149 7.26 -10.42 -15.56
C HIS A 149 5.76 -10.66 -15.72
N TRP A 150 5.37 -11.54 -16.65
CA TRP A 150 3.97 -11.96 -16.85
C TRP A 150 3.46 -12.80 -15.68
N VAL A 151 4.29 -13.67 -15.12
CA VAL A 151 3.97 -14.39 -13.88
C VAL A 151 3.76 -13.38 -12.74
N GLY A 152 4.64 -12.38 -12.61
CA GLY A 152 4.50 -11.31 -11.63
C GLY A 152 3.19 -10.52 -11.81
N LEU A 153 2.82 -10.18 -13.04
CA LEU A 153 1.54 -9.54 -13.35
C LEU A 153 0.34 -10.42 -12.95
N GLY A 154 0.42 -11.72 -13.20
CA GLY A 154 -0.58 -12.69 -12.75
C GLY A 154 -0.72 -12.73 -11.23
N VAL A 155 0.41 -12.66 -10.50
CA VAL A 155 0.43 -12.57 -9.03
C VAL A 155 -0.22 -11.28 -8.53
N VAL A 156 0.08 -10.12 -9.17
CA VAL A 156 -0.61 -8.85 -8.86
C VAL A 156 -2.10 -8.96 -9.10
N GLY A 157 -2.52 -9.53 -10.23
CA GLY A 157 -3.95 -9.74 -10.53
C GLY A 157 -4.66 -10.60 -9.47
N LEU A 158 -4.02 -11.69 -9.03
CA LEU A 158 -4.54 -12.54 -7.95
C LEU A 158 -4.61 -11.76 -6.61
N ALA A 159 -3.60 -10.98 -6.31
CA ALA A 159 -3.54 -10.14 -5.12
C ALA A 159 -4.69 -9.14 -5.07
N LEU A 160 -4.91 -8.40 -6.16
CA LEU A 160 -6.02 -7.44 -6.30
C LEU A 160 -7.39 -8.12 -6.16
N LEU A 161 -7.54 -9.33 -6.68
CA LEU A 161 -8.74 -10.12 -6.52
C LEU A 161 -8.98 -10.49 -5.04
N ILE A 162 -7.95 -10.99 -4.35
CA ILE A 162 -8.03 -11.33 -2.91
C ILE A 162 -8.42 -10.10 -2.09
N GLU A 163 -7.77 -8.96 -2.29
CA GLU A 163 -8.09 -7.73 -1.58
C GLU A 163 -9.52 -7.26 -1.84
N THR A 164 -9.93 -7.22 -3.11
CA THR A 164 -11.26 -6.76 -3.50
C THR A 164 -12.35 -7.66 -2.90
N LEU A 165 -12.16 -8.98 -2.95
CA LEU A 165 -13.08 -9.93 -2.36
C LEU A 165 -13.12 -9.82 -0.83
N ALA A 166 -11.97 -9.68 -0.18
CA ALA A 166 -11.90 -9.52 1.27
C ALA A 166 -12.64 -8.25 1.73
N ASP A 167 -12.37 -7.13 1.08
CA ASP A 167 -13.02 -5.85 1.40
C ASP A 167 -14.53 -5.89 1.11
N ALA A 168 -14.95 -6.50 -0.01
CA ALA A 168 -16.36 -6.67 -0.36
C ALA A 168 -17.10 -7.57 0.66
N GLN A 169 -16.48 -8.68 1.09
CA GLN A 169 -17.04 -9.58 2.10
C GLN A 169 -17.22 -8.85 3.44
N LEU A 170 -16.22 -8.09 3.87
CA LEU A 170 -16.29 -7.31 5.11
C LEU A 170 -17.35 -6.19 5.01
N ALA A 171 -17.41 -5.51 3.88
CA ALA A 171 -18.40 -4.46 3.65
C ALA A 171 -19.83 -5.03 3.66
N ALA A 172 -20.06 -6.16 3.00
CA ALA A 172 -21.36 -6.85 2.99
C ALA A 172 -21.75 -7.30 4.41
N PHE A 173 -20.80 -7.86 5.18
CA PHE A 173 -21.02 -8.25 6.56
C PHE A 173 -21.43 -7.07 7.46
N LYS A 174 -20.75 -5.92 7.31
CA LYS A 174 -21.02 -4.72 8.11
C LYS A 174 -22.36 -4.03 7.74
N ARG A 175 -22.85 -4.20 6.50
CA ARG A 175 -24.12 -3.61 6.06
C ARG A 175 -25.34 -4.30 6.68
N ASP A 176 -25.21 -5.56 7.08
CA ASP A 176 -26.30 -6.30 7.71
C ASP A 176 -26.41 -5.88 9.20
N PRO A 177 -27.52 -5.27 9.61
CA PRO A 177 -27.74 -4.86 11.01
C PRO A 177 -27.67 -6.02 12.01
N ALA A 178 -28.00 -7.24 11.58
CA ALA A 178 -27.91 -8.43 12.41
C ALA A 178 -26.48 -8.76 12.85
N ASN A 179 -25.49 -8.30 12.10
CA ASN A 179 -24.06 -8.52 12.40
C ASN A 179 -23.45 -7.40 13.27
N LYS A 180 -24.25 -6.42 13.72
CA LYS A 180 -23.76 -5.32 14.57
C LYS A 180 -23.11 -5.86 15.84
N GLY A 181 -21.86 -5.49 16.07
CA GLY A 181 -21.08 -5.99 17.23
C GLY A 181 -20.39 -7.34 17.00
N GLN A 182 -20.72 -8.09 15.94
CA GLN A 182 -20.11 -9.40 15.67
C GLN A 182 -18.76 -9.27 14.92
N VAL A 183 -18.00 -10.38 14.91
CA VAL A 183 -16.75 -10.54 14.13
C VAL A 183 -17.07 -11.21 12.80
N CYS A 184 -16.46 -10.71 11.71
CA CYS A 184 -16.60 -11.33 10.39
C CYS A 184 -15.69 -12.56 10.30
N GLU A 185 -16.28 -13.75 10.27
CA GLU A 185 -15.59 -15.05 10.17
C GLU A 185 -16.00 -15.83 8.90
N ARG A 186 -16.44 -15.13 7.83
CA ARG A 186 -16.96 -15.75 6.61
C ARG A 186 -16.01 -15.56 5.44
N GLY A 187 -16.02 -16.51 4.49
CA GLY A 187 -15.20 -16.43 3.27
C GLY A 187 -13.71 -16.38 3.58
N LEU A 188 -13.01 -15.40 3.02
CA LEU A 188 -11.57 -15.22 3.23
C LEU A 188 -11.21 -14.93 4.69
N TRP A 189 -12.13 -14.30 5.45
CA TRP A 189 -11.96 -13.99 6.87
C TRP A 189 -12.01 -15.23 7.77
N ALA A 190 -12.48 -16.37 7.27
CA ALA A 190 -12.37 -17.64 7.97
C ALA A 190 -10.95 -18.25 7.88
N TRP A 191 -10.14 -17.82 6.89
CA TRP A 191 -8.83 -18.40 6.63
C TRP A 191 -7.68 -17.52 7.13
N SER A 192 -7.90 -16.21 7.20
CA SER A 192 -6.98 -15.22 7.74
C SER A 192 -7.79 -14.11 8.40
N ARG A 193 -7.27 -13.53 9.50
CA ARG A 193 -7.90 -12.36 10.13
C ARG A 193 -7.66 -11.06 9.34
N HIS A 194 -6.68 -11.07 8.44
CA HIS A 194 -6.33 -9.93 7.58
C HIS A 194 -6.06 -10.38 6.14
N PRO A 195 -7.07 -10.96 5.45
CA PRO A 195 -6.88 -11.48 4.10
C PRO A 195 -6.57 -10.36 3.09
N ASN A 196 -7.05 -9.14 3.33
CA ASN A 196 -6.71 -7.95 2.53
C ASN A 196 -5.25 -7.55 2.73
N TYR A 197 -4.68 -7.61 3.93
CA TYR A 197 -3.24 -7.36 4.14
C TYR A 197 -2.36 -8.44 3.52
N PHE A 198 -2.83 -9.69 3.49
CA PHE A 198 -2.15 -10.74 2.74
C PHE A 198 -2.16 -10.44 1.23
N GLY A 199 -3.28 -10.00 0.68
CA GLY A 199 -3.38 -9.53 -0.70
C GLY A 199 -2.44 -8.37 -0.97
N GLU A 200 -2.47 -7.34 -0.14
CA GLU A 200 -1.56 -6.19 -0.22
C GLU A 200 -0.08 -6.61 -0.25
N TRP A 201 0.34 -7.51 0.64
CA TRP A 201 1.71 -8.05 0.62
C TRP A 201 2.01 -8.85 -0.66
N LEU A 202 1.04 -9.59 -1.17
CA LEU A 202 1.19 -10.39 -2.38
C LEU A 202 1.38 -9.51 -3.64
N VAL A 203 0.85 -8.29 -3.67
CA VAL A 203 1.15 -7.28 -4.71
C VAL A 203 2.66 -7.04 -4.77
N TRP A 204 3.33 -6.88 -3.63
CA TRP A 204 4.77 -6.64 -3.56
C TRP A 204 5.59 -7.86 -4.00
N VAL A 205 5.10 -9.09 -3.77
CA VAL A 205 5.67 -10.30 -4.36
C VAL A 205 5.57 -10.27 -5.89
N GLY A 206 4.43 -9.84 -6.43
CA GLY A 206 4.27 -9.63 -7.87
C GLY A 206 5.24 -8.57 -8.41
N PHE A 207 5.40 -7.45 -7.71
CA PHE A 207 6.34 -6.39 -8.06
C PHE A 207 7.81 -6.85 -8.00
N LEU A 208 8.18 -7.70 -7.06
CA LEU A 208 9.48 -8.37 -7.04
C LEU A 208 9.74 -9.14 -8.36
N LEU A 209 8.78 -9.97 -8.78
CA LEU A 209 8.91 -10.75 -10.02
C LEU A 209 8.95 -9.84 -11.25
N MET A 210 8.12 -8.79 -11.28
CA MET A 210 8.06 -7.84 -12.38
C MET A 210 9.30 -6.94 -12.46
N SER A 211 9.98 -6.65 -11.35
CA SER A 211 11.21 -5.85 -11.30
C SER A 211 12.48 -6.64 -11.56
N TYR A 212 12.38 -7.98 -11.70
CA TYR A 212 13.56 -8.80 -11.92
C TYR A 212 14.22 -8.51 -13.27
N ASN A 213 15.51 -8.21 -13.24
CA ASN A 213 16.35 -8.01 -14.42
C ASN A 213 17.80 -8.43 -14.14
N SER A 214 18.63 -8.49 -15.18
CA SER A 214 20.03 -8.91 -15.06
C SER A 214 20.89 -7.93 -14.24
N THR A 215 20.50 -6.66 -14.17
CA THR A 215 21.25 -5.60 -13.49
C THR A 215 21.06 -5.67 -11.98
N TYR A 216 19.81 -5.65 -11.52
CA TYR A 216 19.48 -5.56 -10.08
C TYR A 216 19.05 -6.89 -9.48
N ARG A 217 18.81 -7.93 -10.31
CA ARG A 217 18.46 -9.30 -9.89
C ARG A 217 17.30 -9.36 -8.88
N GLY A 218 16.36 -8.42 -8.97
CA GLY A 218 15.20 -8.33 -8.08
C GLY A 218 15.49 -7.86 -6.66
N ILE A 219 16.72 -7.44 -6.33
CA ILE A 219 17.07 -6.98 -4.96
C ILE A 219 16.16 -5.85 -4.47
N PRO A 220 15.85 -4.79 -5.26
CA PRO A 220 14.93 -3.74 -4.82
C PRO A 220 13.52 -4.27 -4.50
N GLY A 221 13.01 -5.20 -5.30
CA GLY A 221 11.73 -5.84 -5.05
C GLY A 221 11.74 -6.70 -3.78
N LEU A 222 12.79 -7.49 -3.57
CA LEU A 222 12.93 -8.32 -2.36
C LEU A 222 12.97 -7.46 -1.09
N LEU A 223 13.67 -6.33 -1.12
CA LEU A 223 13.69 -5.37 -0.03
C LEU A 223 12.25 -4.89 0.28
N CYS A 224 11.49 -4.49 -0.73
CA CYS A 224 10.12 -3.99 -0.53
C CYS A 224 9.17 -5.08 -0.02
N VAL A 225 9.30 -6.33 -0.48
CA VAL A 225 8.55 -7.49 0.08
C VAL A 225 8.81 -7.62 1.58
N GLY A 226 10.08 -7.55 2.00
CA GLY A 226 10.47 -7.63 3.41
C GLY A 226 9.96 -6.45 4.24
N VAL A 227 10.12 -5.23 3.71
CA VAL A 227 9.63 -3.99 4.35
C VAL A 227 8.12 -4.04 4.54
N MET A 228 7.36 -4.37 3.51
CA MET A 228 5.89 -4.45 3.59
C MET A 228 5.43 -5.55 4.54
N TYR A 229 6.07 -6.72 4.51
CA TYR A 229 5.77 -7.77 5.49
C TYR A 229 5.96 -7.29 6.93
N TYR A 230 7.07 -6.61 7.20
CA TYR A 230 7.38 -6.07 8.52
C TYR A 230 6.37 -4.99 8.95
N PHE A 231 6.07 -4.03 8.08
CA PHE A 231 5.09 -2.98 8.38
C PHE A 231 3.70 -3.55 8.63
N LEU A 232 3.20 -4.42 7.76
CA LEU A 232 1.86 -4.99 7.87
C LEU A 232 1.71 -5.88 9.11
N THR A 233 2.76 -6.65 9.47
CA THR A 233 2.65 -7.65 10.53
C THR A 233 3.14 -7.16 11.90
N ARG A 234 3.99 -6.10 11.96
CA ARG A 234 4.67 -5.69 13.21
C ARG A 234 4.49 -4.22 13.58
N VAL A 235 4.15 -3.34 12.64
CA VAL A 235 4.16 -1.89 12.92
C VAL A 235 2.78 -1.26 12.75
N THR A 236 2.28 -1.16 11.51
CA THR A 236 1.11 -0.32 11.20
C THR A 236 -0.16 -1.11 10.92
N GLY A 237 -0.07 -2.30 10.33
CA GLY A 237 -1.23 -3.06 9.87
C GLY A 237 -1.93 -3.82 11.01
N ILE A 238 -1.55 -5.08 11.17
CA ILE A 238 -2.18 -6.03 12.10
C ILE A 238 -2.18 -5.52 13.55
N PRO A 239 -1.06 -5.04 14.14
CA PRO A 239 -1.06 -4.69 15.56
C PRO A 239 -2.08 -3.61 15.92
N LEU A 240 -2.14 -2.53 15.14
CA LEU A 240 -3.05 -1.41 15.39
C LEU A 240 -4.52 -1.82 15.18
N THR A 241 -4.78 -2.59 14.11
CA THR A 241 -6.14 -3.05 13.80
C THR A 241 -6.65 -4.03 14.85
N GLU A 242 -5.82 -4.99 15.29
CA GLU A 242 -6.21 -5.97 16.31
C GLU A 242 -6.40 -5.33 17.68
N GLN A 243 -5.59 -4.35 18.04
CA GLN A 243 -5.81 -3.58 19.29
C GLN A 243 -7.16 -2.87 19.28
N GLN A 244 -7.53 -2.24 18.17
CA GLN A 244 -8.83 -1.61 18.00
C GLN A 244 -9.99 -2.60 18.08
N LEU A 245 -9.83 -3.78 17.44
CA LEU A 245 -10.86 -4.82 17.42
C LEU A 245 -11.03 -5.49 18.78
N LEU A 246 -9.95 -5.73 19.53
CA LEU A 246 -10.02 -6.21 20.90
C LEU A 246 -10.76 -5.23 21.82
N THR A 247 -10.50 -3.93 21.68
CA THR A 247 -11.19 -2.89 22.45
C THR A 247 -12.69 -2.84 22.11
N SER A 248 -13.04 -2.97 20.84
CA SER A 248 -14.43 -2.78 20.37
C SER A 248 -15.29 -4.05 20.39
N LYS A 249 -14.69 -5.26 20.31
CA LYS A 249 -15.36 -6.55 20.21
C LYS A 249 -15.08 -7.48 21.41
N GLY A 250 -14.07 -7.16 22.20
CA GLY A 250 -13.74 -7.91 23.43
C GLY A 250 -13.51 -9.40 23.23
N PRO A 251 -14.15 -10.25 24.08
CA PRO A 251 -13.93 -11.71 24.08
C PRO A 251 -14.23 -12.38 22.73
N ALA A 252 -15.22 -11.90 21.99
CA ALA A 252 -15.58 -12.48 20.68
C ALA A 252 -14.40 -12.38 19.68
N TYR A 253 -13.64 -11.27 19.73
CA TYR A 253 -12.45 -11.13 18.89
C TYR A 253 -11.28 -11.98 19.41
N ALA A 254 -11.13 -12.11 20.71
CA ALA A 254 -10.11 -12.98 21.31
C ALA A 254 -10.31 -14.46 20.93
N ASP A 255 -11.54 -14.94 20.92
CA ASP A 255 -11.90 -16.30 20.45
C ASP A 255 -11.57 -16.49 18.97
N TYR A 256 -11.86 -15.49 18.14
CA TYR A 256 -11.49 -15.48 16.73
C TYR A 256 -9.96 -15.53 16.55
N GLN A 257 -9.20 -14.75 17.34
CA GLN A 257 -7.74 -14.80 17.33
C GLN A 257 -7.17 -16.17 17.68
N ALA A 258 -7.80 -16.89 18.57
CA ALA A 258 -7.36 -18.23 18.98
C ALA A 258 -7.51 -19.28 17.85
N ARG A 259 -8.52 -19.12 16.97
CA ARG A 259 -8.88 -20.09 15.93
C ARG A 259 -8.31 -19.77 14.55
N VAL A 260 -8.20 -18.49 14.20
CA VAL A 260 -7.84 -18.05 12.85
C VAL A 260 -6.47 -17.34 12.87
N PRO A 261 -5.56 -17.70 11.95
CA PRO A 261 -4.24 -17.06 11.89
C PRO A 261 -4.34 -15.58 11.47
N ALA A 262 -3.38 -14.77 11.95
CA ALA A 262 -3.37 -13.35 11.67
C ALA A 262 -3.17 -13.03 10.20
N PHE A 263 -2.19 -13.65 9.53
CA PHE A 263 -1.72 -13.24 8.21
C PHE A 263 -1.79 -14.35 7.15
N TRP A 264 -1.08 -15.47 7.36
CA TRP A 264 -1.01 -16.56 6.38
C TRP A 264 -2.33 -17.31 6.31
N PRO A 265 -3.04 -17.32 5.14
CA PRO A 265 -4.29 -18.03 5.01
C PRO A 265 -4.12 -19.54 5.23
N ARG A 266 -4.88 -20.10 6.14
CA ARG A 266 -4.96 -21.54 6.40
C ARG A 266 -6.32 -21.88 7.00
N PRO A 267 -6.81 -23.14 6.85
CA PRO A 267 -8.05 -23.55 7.47
C PRO A 267 -8.08 -23.23 8.97
N PRO A 268 -9.20 -22.75 9.51
CA PRO A 268 -9.33 -22.46 10.93
C PRO A 268 -9.12 -23.73 11.74
N ARG A 269 -8.51 -23.59 12.90
CA ARG A 269 -8.45 -24.71 13.89
C ARG A 269 -9.84 -24.91 14.45
N ARG A 270 -10.32 -26.16 14.43
CA ARG A 270 -11.59 -26.56 15.04
C ARG A 270 -11.48 -26.57 16.56
#